data_7d69e21127ea4e37dfa00cfc6e02ca77
#
_entry.id   7d69e21127ea4e37dfa00cfc6e02ca77
#
_cell.length_a   1.000
_cell.length_b   1.000
_cell.length_c   1.000
_cell.angle_alpha   90.00
_cell.angle_beta   90.00
_cell.angle_gamma   90.00
#
_symmetry.space_group_name_H-M   'P 1'
#
loop_
_entity.id
_entity.type
_entity.pdbx_description
1 polymer ?
#
loop_
_entity_poly.entity_id
_entity_poly.type
_entity_poly.pdbx_seq_one_letter_code
_entity_poly.pdbx_strand_id
1 'polypeptide(L)'
;TRRSSDLKAHRQRLKNLKRVESRNQRSIATYVNSLFDQHAKLLVIRLDIGYRKAYYDQLTLDLVTNDLNGYLRRIQNKYPALVGYIWKLEYGVDRRFHTHITFIFNGAIHQRDISLGIALGEVWEDMSDNNGSYFNCQVRREEYREWGTDGIGMVHYSDTTKRINLINALSYLTKLDTQILAVLPAGRRTFGRMERPSRQPRLGRPRLLFCRSD
;
A
#
# COMPACT_ATOMS: atom_id res chain seq x y z
N THR A 1 34.99 -6.09 -23.70
CA THR A 1 33.88 -7.09 -23.78
C THR A 1 33.09 -7.19 -22.49
N ARG A 2 33.68 -7.24 -21.31
CA ARG A 2 32.96 -7.33 -19.98
C ARG A 2 32.04 -6.12 -19.73
N ARG A 3 32.50 -4.90 -19.95
CA ARG A 3 31.73 -3.64 -19.81
C ARG A 3 30.46 -3.60 -20.69
N SER A 4 30.51 -4.18 -21.88
CA SER A 4 29.36 -4.23 -22.80
C SER A 4 28.30 -5.25 -22.36
N SER A 5 28.71 -6.40 -21.77
CA SER A 5 27.79 -7.40 -21.21
C SER A 5 27.07 -6.86 -19.98
N ASP A 6 27.77 -6.15 -19.11
CA ASP A 6 27.20 -5.56 -17.88
C ASP A 6 26.18 -4.47 -18.21
N LEU A 7 26.44 -3.64 -19.20
CA LEU A 7 25.49 -2.64 -19.70
C LEU A 7 24.24 -3.28 -20.32
N LYS A 8 24.39 -4.38 -21.07
CA LYS A 8 23.23 -5.11 -21.61
C LYS A 8 22.40 -5.73 -20.51
N ALA A 9 23.02 -6.38 -19.53
CA ALA A 9 22.34 -6.98 -18.37
C ALA A 9 21.58 -5.90 -17.56
N HIS A 10 22.21 -4.76 -17.31
CA HIS A 10 21.58 -3.62 -16.62
C HIS A 10 20.35 -3.09 -17.38
N ARG A 11 20.48 -2.85 -18.68
CA ARG A 11 19.37 -2.41 -19.54
C ARG A 11 18.20 -3.42 -19.53
N GLN A 12 18.52 -4.71 -19.57
CA GLN A 12 17.50 -5.77 -19.53
C GLN A 12 16.80 -5.78 -18.18
N ARG A 13 17.53 -5.62 -17.06
CA ARG A 13 16.97 -5.50 -15.72
C ARG A 13 15.99 -4.31 -15.63
N LEU A 14 16.37 -3.15 -16.12
CA LEU A 14 15.49 -1.95 -16.13
C LEU A 14 14.22 -2.16 -16.97
N LYS A 15 14.33 -2.80 -18.14
CA LYS A 15 13.15 -3.15 -18.96
C LYS A 15 12.19 -4.07 -18.20
N ASN A 16 12.71 -5.10 -17.53
CA ASN A 16 11.91 -6.03 -16.76
C ASN A 16 11.19 -5.32 -15.60
N LEU A 17 11.88 -4.43 -14.89
CA LEU A 17 11.32 -3.66 -13.77
C LEU A 17 10.19 -2.73 -14.23
N LYS A 18 10.36 -1.99 -15.33
CA LYS A 18 9.31 -1.17 -15.94
C LYS A 18 8.09 -2.00 -16.36
N ARG A 19 8.33 -3.21 -16.86
CA ARG A 19 7.24 -4.14 -17.20
C ARG A 19 6.45 -4.60 -15.97
N VAL A 20 7.15 -4.87 -14.87
CA VAL A 20 6.51 -5.22 -13.58
C VAL A 20 5.73 -4.04 -13.02
N GLU A 21 6.30 -2.83 -13.04
CA GLU A 21 5.62 -1.59 -12.65
C GLU A 21 4.31 -1.40 -13.42
N SER A 22 4.35 -1.44 -14.75
CA SER A 22 3.17 -1.29 -15.60
C SER A 22 2.10 -2.36 -15.33
N ARG A 23 2.52 -3.60 -15.04
CA ARG A 23 1.60 -4.68 -14.65
C ARG A 23 0.95 -4.40 -13.30
N ASN A 24 1.74 -3.98 -12.31
CA ASN A 24 1.25 -3.64 -10.98
C ASN A 24 0.26 -2.48 -11.07
N GLN A 25 0.60 -1.41 -11.77
CA GLN A 25 -0.26 -0.25 -11.98
C GLN A 25 -1.63 -0.64 -12.56
N ARG A 26 -1.65 -1.43 -13.63
CA ARG A 26 -2.92 -1.93 -14.22
C ARG A 26 -3.72 -2.79 -13.25
N SER A 27 -3.05 -3.53 -12.36
CA SER A 27 -3.71 -4.40 -11.39
C SER A 27 -4.40 -3.64 -10.26
N ILE A 28 -3.97 -2.39 -9.95
CA ILE A 28 -4.50 -1.58 -8.85
C ILE A 28 -5.98 -1.23 -9.07
N ALA A 29 -6.32 -0.66 -10.24
CA ALA A 29 -7.70 -0.28 -10.52
C ALA A 29 -8.64 -1.49 -10.40
N THR A 30 -8.25 -2.63 -10.97
CA THR A 30 -9.04 -3.86 -10.89
C THR A 30 -9.17 -4.36 -9.45
N TYR A 31 -8.10 -4.24 -8.65
CA TYR A 31 -8.12 -4.62 -7.24
C TYR A 31 -9.08 -3.73 -6.43
N VAL A 32 -8.95 -2.41 -6.52
CA VAL A 32 -9.82 -1.46 -5.82
C VAL A 32 -11.28 -1.64 -6.23
N ASN A 33 -11.55 -1.81 -7.52
CA ASN A 33 -12.90 -2.04 -8.01
C ASN A 33 -13.49 -3.36 -7.46
N SER A 34 -12.69 -4.43 -7.35
CA SER A 34 -13.16 -5.69 -6.76
C SER A 34 -13.55 -5.57 -5.28
N LEU A 35 -12.92 -4.65 -4.53
CA LEU A 35 -13.31 -4.34 -3.15
C LEU A 35 -14.65 -3.58 -3.11
N PHE A 36 -14.84 -2.60 -4.01
CA PHE A 36 -16.12 -1.89 -4.15
C PHE A 36 -17.24 -2.78 -4.70
N ASP A 37 -16.94 -3.86 -5.38
CA ASP A 37 -17.95 -4.84 -5.77
C ASP A 37 -18.62 -5.49 -4.55
N GLN A 38 -17.90 -5.64 -3.44
CA GLN A 38 -18.40 -6.28 -2.22
C GLN A 38 -18.82 -5.26 -1.15
N HIS A 39 -18.17 -4.09 -1.09
CA HIS A 39 -18.36 -3.11 -0.03
C HIS A 39 -18.84 -1.77 -0.59
N ALA A 40 -19.92 -1.21 0.00
CA ALA A 40 -20.44 0.11 -0.40
C ALA A 40 -19.53 1.25 0.05
N LYS A 41 -18.79 1.04 1.14
CA LYS A 41 -17.87 2.00 1.74
C LYS A 41 -16.56 1.30 2.07
N LEU A 42 -15.46 1.95 1.78
CA LEU A 42 -14.12 1.54 2.19
C LEU A 42 -13.54 2.63 3.09
N LEU A 43 -12.98 2.23 4.24
CA LEU A 43 -12.17 3.10 5.05
C LEU A 43 -10.70 2.85 4.71
N VAL A 44 -10.06 3.85 4.11
CA VAL A 44 -8.70 3.77 3.59
C VAL A 44 -7.75 4.47 4.56
N ILE A 45 -6.78 3.74 5.09
CA ILE A 45 -5.80 4.23 6.06
C ILE A 45 -4.41 4.05 5.49
N ARG A 46 -3.67 5.13 5.35
CA ARG A 46 -2.28 5.11 4.94
C ARG A 46 -1.37 5.31 6.14
N LEU A 47 -0.41 4.43 6.29
CA LEU A 47 0.71 4.54 7.22
C LEU A 47 2.03 4.49 6.46
N ASP A 48 2.96 5.30 6.90
CA ASP A 48 4.36 5.18 6.54
C ASP A 48 5.09 4.60 7.75
N ILE A 49 5.55 3.35 7.67
CA ILE A 49 6.27 2.67 8.74
C ILE A 49 7.76 2.58 8.43
N GLY A 50 8.57 2.58 9.44
CA GLY A 50 10.02 2.47 9.34
C GLY A 50 10.62 2.13 10.69
N TYR A 51 11.86 2.52 10.89
CA TYR A 51 12.60 2.25 12.12
C TYR A 51 13.18 3.52 12.70
N ARG A 52 13.44 3.52 13.99
CA ARG A 52 14.10 4.62 14.69
C ARG A 52 15.58 4.67 14.27
N LYS A 53 16.15 5.87 14.20
CA LYS A 53 17.51 6.10 13.72
C LYS A 53 18.56 5.28 14.47
N ALA A 54 18.37 5.07 15.77
CA ALA A 54 19.27 4.26 16.58
C ALA A 54 19.34 2.77 16.17
N TYR A 55 18.37 2.30 15.40
CA TYR A 55 18.29 0.92 14.95
C TYR A 55 18.80 0.71 13.50
N TYR A 56 19.19 1.77 12.80
CA TYR A 56 19.52 1.73 11.36
C TYR A 56 20.68 0.78 11.01
N ASP A 57 21.68 0.66 11.87
CA ASP A 57 22.86 -0.18 11.62
C ASP A 57 22.57 -1.69 11.74
N GLN A 58 21.44 -2.04 12.34
CA GLN A 58 20.98 -3.43 12.50
C GLN A 58 20.05 -3.87 11.36
N LEU A 59 19.61 -2.93 10.51
CA LEU A 59 18.63 -3.22 9.46
C LEU A 59 19.24 -4.04 8.33
N THR A 60 18.69 -5.20 8.13
CA THR A 60 18.92 -6.03 6.94
C THR A 60 17.62 -6.14 6.14
N LEU A 61 17.71 -6.42 4.85
CA LEU A 61 16.52 -6.64 4.03
C LEU A 61 15.67 -7.83 4.53
N ASP A 62 16.33 -8.88 5.03
CA ASP A 62 15.62 -10.05 5.55
C ASP A 62 14.86 -9.72 6.84
N LEU A 63 15.48 -8.98 7.77
CA LEU A 63 14.81 -8.49 8.97
C LEU A 63 13.56 -7.68 8.59
N VAL A 64 13.74 -6.64 7.76
CA VAL A 64 12.64 -5.74 7.32
C VAL A 64 11.51 -6.51 6.62
N THR A 65 11.86 -7.49 5.79
CA THR A 65 10.86 -8.32 5.10
C THR A 65 10.11 -9.23 6.06
N ASN A 66 10.80 -9.82 7.04
CA ASN A 66 10.19 -10.68 8.05
C ASN A 66 9.26 -9.89 8.97
N ASP A 67 9.70 -8.71 9.42
CA ASP A 67 8.90 -7.81 10.25
C ASP A 67 7.65 -7.35 9.50
N LEU A 68 7.77 -6.93 8.24
CA LEU A 68 6.62 -6.55 7.42
C LEU A 68 5.62 -7.71 7.27
N ASN A 69 6.09 -8.92 6.99
CA ASN A 69 5.23 -10.08 6.85
C ASN A 69 4.55 -10.46 8.18
N GLY A 70 5.28 -10.38 9.27
CA GLY A 70 4.75 -10.58 10.63
C GLY A 70 3.67 -9.57 10.97
N TYR A 71 3.95 -8.30 10.70
CA TYR A 71 3.02 -7.18 10.90
C TYR A 71 1.71 -7.36 10.13
N LEU A 72 1.81 -7.63 8.82
CA LEU A 72 0.63 -7.84 7.99
C LEU A 72 -0.24 -9.01 8.48
N ARG A 73 0.39 -10.13 8.89
CA ARG A 73 -0.33 -11.28 9.48
C ARG A 73 -1.01 -10.89 10.80
N ARG A 74 -0.32 -10.14 11.68
CA ARG A 74 -0.88 -9.71 12.97
C ARG A 74 -2.09 -8.80 12.76
N ILE A 75 -2.01 -7.86 11.80
CA ILE A 75 -3.14 -6.99 11.47
C ILE A 75 -4.31 -7.78 10.88
N GLN A 76 -4.07 -8.73 9.96
CA GLN A 76 -5.14 -9.57 9.40
C GLN A 76 -5.87 -10.37 10.49
N ASN A 77 -5.15 -10.92 11.45
CA ASN A 77 -5.73 -11.69 12.55
C ASN A 77 -6.49 -10.80 13.55
N LYS A 78 -5.97 -9.60 13.84
CA LYS A 78 -6.56 -8.67 14.83
C LYS A 78 -7.80 -7.96 14.30
N TYR A 79 -7.89 -7.74 13.00
CA TYR A 79 -8.95 -6.93 12.39
C TYR A 79 -9.71 -7.69 11.29
N PRO A 80 -10.77 -8.47 11.63
CA PRO A 80 -11.56 -9.22 10.63
C PRO A 80 -12.24 -8.34 9.57
N ALA A 81 -12.43 -7.05 9.86
CA ALA A 81 -12.99 -6.08 8.92
C ALA A 81 -11.97 -5.52 7.91
N LEU A 82 -10.69 -5.94 7.98
CA LEU A 82 -9.68 -5.65 6.97
C LEU A 82 -10.03 -6.41 5.69
N VAL A 83 -10.27 -5.68 4.60
CA VAL A 83 -10.66 -6.24 3.30
C VAL A 83 -9.57 -6.15 2.26
N GLY A 84 -8.51 -5.40 2.55
CA GLY A 84 -7.37 -5.28 1.66
C GLY A 84 -6.22 -4.48 2.25
N TYR A 85 -5.05 -4.67 1.67
CA TYR A 85 -3.89 -3.79 1.87
C TYR A 85 -3.01 -3.78 0.61
N ILE A 86 -2.24 -2.71 0.50
CA ILE A 86 -1.19 -2.53 -0.51
C ILE A 86 0.01 -1.94 0.21
N TRP A 87 1.20 -2.43 -0.12
CA TRP A 87 2.43 -1.92 0.46
C TRP A 87 3.53 -1.72 -0.57
N LYS A 88 4.41 -0.77 -0.29
CA LYS A 88 5.61 -0.47 -1.04
C LYS A 88 6.78 -0.30 -0.09
N LEU A 89 7.81 -1.14 -0.24
CA LEU A 89 9.09 -1.00 0.45
C LEU A 89 9.99 -0.08 -0.36
N GLU A 90 10.57 0.92 0.31
CA GLU A 90 11.51 1.89 -0.26
C GLU A 90 12.78 1.96 0.59
N TYR A 91 13.84 2.48 -0.02
CA TYR A 91 15.11 2.72 0.66
C TYR A 91 15.59 4.13 0.35
N GLY A 92 15.96 4.88 1.38
CA GLY A 92 16.54 6.21 1.27
C GLY A 92 17.74 6.38 2.19
N VAL A 93 18.63 7.29 1.85
CA VAL A 93 19.85 7.54 2.66
C VAL A 93 19.49 7.96 4.08
N ASP A 94 18.50 8.85 4.23
CA ASP A 94 18.11 9.42 5.52
C ASP A 94 17.17 8.52 6.33
N ARG A 95 16.29 7.76 5.66
CA ARG A 95 15.25 6.96 6.30
C ARG A 95 15.53 5.47 6.27
N ARG A 96 16.60 5.04 5.60
CA ARG A 96 16.91 3.63 5.37
C ARG A 96 15.70 2.88 4.80
N PHE A 97 15.44 1.65 5.21
CA PHE A 97 14.24 0.92 4.81
C PHE A 97 13.00 1.51 5.47
N HIS A 98 12.01 1.83 4.65
CA HIS A 98 10.69 2.26 5.11
C HIS A 98 9.62 1.72 4.17
N THR A 99 8.42 1.55 4.69
CA THR A 99 7.31 0.95 3.94
C THR A 99 6.09 1.85 3.99
N HIS A 100 5.59 2.21 2.83
CA HIS A 100 4.28 2.83 2.68
C HIS A 100 3.22 1.73 2.63
N ILE A 101 2.28 1.75 3.55
CA ILE A 101 1.19 0.78 3.59
C ILE A 101 -0.14 1.51 3.53
N THR A 102 -1.03 1.01 2.69
CA THR A 102 -2.43 1.43 2.68
C THR A 102 -3.29 0.24 3.07
N PHE A 103 -3.91 0.33 4.24
CA PHE A 103 -4.92 -0.61 4.72
C PHE A 103 -6.30 -0.18 4.27
N ILE A 104 -7.13 -1.13 3.89
CA ILE A 104 -8.48 -0.91 3.40
C ILE A 104 -9.43 -1.75 4.24
N PHE A 105 -10.32 -1.09 4.96
CA PHE A 105 -11.31 -1.73 5.83
C PHE A 105 -12.72 -1.60 5.26
N ASN A 106 -13.62 -2.49 5.69
CA ASN A 106 -15.04 -2.31 5.48
C ASN A 106 -15.53 -1.05 6.22
N GLY A 107 -15.84 0.00 5.48
CA GLY A 107 -16.27 1.29 6.02
C GLY A 107 -17.66 1.28 6.67
N ALA A 108 -18.42 0.18 6.58
CA ALA A 108 -19.64 0.00 7.35
C ALA A 108 -19.34 -0.37 8.81
N ILE A 109 -18.19 -0.99 9.07
CA ILE A 109 -17.77 -1.46 10.40
C ILE A 109 -16.87 -0.43 11.07
N HIS A 110 -15.86 0.09 10.37
CA HIS A 110 -14.93 1.08 10.88
C HIS A 110 -15.14 2.45 10.23
N GLN A 111 -15.16 3.51 11.05
CA GLN A 111 -15.40 4.88 10.58
C GLN A 111 -14.36 5.89 11.07
N ARG A 112 -13.62 5.56 12.14
CA ARG A 112 -12.64 6.45 12.79
C ARG A 112 -11.24 6.15 12.24
N ASP A 113 -10.87 6.82 11.17
CA ASP A 113 -9.63 6.59 10.46
C ASP A 113 -8.37 6.99 11.24
N ILE A 114 -8.35 8.14 11.90
CA ILE A 114 -7.20 8.61 12.69
C ILE A 114 -6.92 7.64 13.83
N SER A 115 -7.95 7.31 14.65
CA SER A 115 -7.80 6.40 15.80
C SER A 115 -7.40 5.00 15.38
N LEU A 116 -7.97 4.50 14.27
CA LEU A 116 -7.57 3.19 13.75
C LEU A 116 -6.16 3.21 13.19
N GLY A 117 -5.75 4.32 12.53
CA GLY A 117 -4.38 4.51 12.07
C GLY A 117 -3.35 4.54 13.21
N ILE A 118 -3.69 5.16 14.35
CA ILE A 118 -2.88 5.12 15.58
C ILE A 118 -2.75 3.68 16.07
N ALA A 119 -3.87 2.97 16.25
CA ALA A 119 -3.87 1.59 16.74
C ALA A 119 -3.10 0.61 15.83
N LEU A 120 -3.11 0.84 14.51
CA LEU A 120 -2.29 0.08 13.56
C LEU A 120 -0.79 0.41 13.73
N GLY A 121 -0.45 1.67 13.92
CA GLY A 121 0.93 2.11 14.15
C GLY A 121 1.51 1.57 15.46
N GLU A 122 0.73 1.57 16.55
CA GLU A 122 1.12 1.00 17.84
C GLU A 122 1.43 -0.50 17.73
N VAL A 123 0.68 -1.25 16.91
CA VAL A 123 1.00 -2.66 16.63
C VAL A 123 2.37 -2.81 15.96
N TRP A 124 2.76 -1.86 15.11
CA TRP A 124 4.09 -1.86 14.49
C TRP A 124 5.19 -1.59 15.50
N GLU A 125 5.03 -0.58 16.37
CA GLU A 125 6.00 -0.27 17.42
C GLU A 125 6.15 -1.42 18.42
N ASP A 126 5.03 -2.01 18.89
CA ASP A 126 5.02 -3.16 19.77
C ASP A 126 5.76 -4.38 19.18
N MET A 127 5.45 -4.69 17.91
CA MET A 127 6.02 -5.86 17.23
C MET A 127 7.52 -5.75 16.93
N SER A 128 8.02 -4.54 16.81
CA SER A 128 9.44 -4.23 16.56
C SER A 128 10.22 -3.90 17.85
N ASP A 129 9.70 -4.30 19.01
CA ASP A 129 10.29 -4.02 20.33
C ASP A 129 10.62 -2.53 20.52
N ASN A 130 9.70 -1.64 20.09
CA ASN A 130 9.84 -0.18 20.06
C ASN A 130 11.01 0.35 19.20
N ASN A 131 11.63 -0.47 18.36
CA ASN A 131 12.60 -0.03 17.36
C ASN A 131 11.93 0.53 16.11
N GLY A 132 10.67 0.21 15.89
CA GLY A 132 9.83 0.76 14.83
C GLY A 132 9.41 2.19 15.09
N SER A 133 9.04 2.86 14.03
CA SER A 133 8.37 4.15 14.04
C SER A 133 7.32 4.19 12.93
N TYR A 134 6.28 4.98 13.12
CA TYR A 134 5.27 5.16 12.09
C TYR A 134 4.83 6.60 11.97
N PHE A 135 4.27 6.93 10.81
CA PHE A 135 3.57 8.17 10.56
C PHE A 135 2.15 7.86 10.05
N ASN A 136 1.14 8.39 10.76
CA ASN A 136 -0.25 8.26 10.35
C ASN A 136 -0.61 9.36 9.35
N CYS A 137 -0.67 9.04 8.07
CA CYS A 137 -0.93 10.00 7.00
C CYS A 137 -2.33 10.65 7.07
N GLN A 138 -3.25 10.10 7.86
CA GLN A 138 -4.61 10.65 8.03
C GLN A 138 -4.59 12.05 8.66
N VAL A 139 -3.57 12.37 9.45
CA VAL A 139 -3.42 13.70 10.09
C VAL A 139 -3.08 14.81 9.09
N ARG A 140 -2.59 14.44 7.90
CA ARG A 140 -2.27 15.38 6.81
C ARG A 140 -3.27 15.32 5.64
N ARG A 141 -4.51 14.94 5.90
CA ARG A 141 -5.53 14.79 4.84
C ARG A 141 -5.73 16.06 4.01
N GLU A 142 -5.65 17.23 4.63
CA GLU A 142 -5.84 18.51 3.93
C GLU A 142 -4.78 18.72 2.84
N GLU A 143 -3.52 18.38 3.12
CA GLU A 143 -2.44 18.44 2.11
C GLU A 143 -2.76 17.55 0.89
N TYR A 144 -3.33 16.34 1.13
CA TYR A 144 -3.74 15.45 0.03
C TYR A 144 -4.90 16.03 -0.79
N ARG A 145 -5.80 16.80 -0.18
CA ARG A 145 -6.88 17.50 -0.89
C ARG A 145 -6.33 18.61 -1.77
N GLU A 146 -5.43 19.41 -1.25
CA GLU A 146 -4.76 20.48 -2.00
C GLU A 146 -4.01 19.93 -3.22
N TRP A 147 -3.40 18.76 -3.09
CA TRP A 147 -2.68 18.10 -4.19
C TRP A 147 -3.61 17.30 -5.14
N GLY A 148 -4.91 17.31 -4.92
CA GLY A 148 -5.85 16.53 -5.72
C GLY A 148 -5.66 15.02 -5.63
N THR A 149 -5.06 14.53 -4.53
CA THR A 149 -4.74 13.11 -4.31
C THR A 149 -5.45 12.53 -3.09
N ASP A 150 -6.51 13.19 -2.59
CA ASP A 150 -7.30 12.72 -1.44
C ASP A 150 -8.03 11.42 -1.75
N GLY A 151 -7.33 10.30 -1.57
CA GLY A 151 -7.85 8.94 -1.68
C GLY A 151 -7.91 8.21 -0.34
N ILE A 152 -7.62 8.88 0.80
CA ILE A 152 -7.62 8.31 2.15
C ILE A 152 -8.89 8.66 2.93
N GLY A 153 -9.13 7.97 4.05
CA GLY A 153 -10.36 8.09 4.85
C GLY A 153 -11.53 7.33 4.22
N MET A 154 -12.75 7.78 4.50
CA MET A 154 -13.95 7.11 3.99
C MET A 154 -14.14 7.38 2.49
N VAL A 155 -14.26 6.32 1.69
CA VAL A 155 -14.53 6.36 0.26
C VAL A 155 -15.82 5.58 -0.02
N HIS A 156 -16.82 6.25 -0.57
CA HIS A 156 -18.08 5.62 -0.96
C HIS A 156 -18.03 5.11 -2.41
N TYR A 157 -18.71 4.01 -2.72
CA TYR A 157 -18.69 3.43 -4.07
C TYR A 157 -19.18 4.39 -5.17
N SER A 158 -20.11 5.32 -4.83
CA SER A 158 -20.66 6.32 -5.74
C SER A 158 -19.81 7.58 -5.87
N ASP A 159 -18.80 7.78 -4.99
CA ASP A 159 -17.88 8.92 -5.08
C ASP A 159 -16.78 8.63 -6.11
N THR A 160 -17.11 8.91 -7.36
CA THR A 160 -16.22 8.64 -8.50
C THR A 160 -14.89 9.38 -8.37
N THR A 161 -14.92 10.65 -7.93
CA THR A 161 -13.72 11.49 -7.79
C THR A 161 -12.78 10.90 -6.76
N LYS A 162 -13.28 10.58 -5.56
CA LYS A 162 -12.46 10.03 -4.49
C LYS A 162 -11.94 8.61 -4.81
N ARG A 163 -12.72 7.82 -5.57
CA ARG A 163 -12.27 6.52 -6.07
C ARG A 163 -11.12 6.65 -7.07
N ILE A 164 -11.19 7.62 -7.98
CA ILE A 164 -10.10 7.91 -8.93
C ILE A 164 -8.86 8.35 -8.16
N ASN A 165 -8.99 9.26 -7.19
CA ASN A 165 -7.89 9.72 -6.37
C ASN A 165 -7.24 8.56 -5.59
N LEU A 166 -8.02 7.65 -5.02
CA LEU A 166 -7.53 6.44 -4.37
C LEU A 166 -6.72 5.57 -5.34
N ILE A 167 -7.26 5.29 -6.54
CA ILE A 167 -6.56 4.49 -7.56
C ILE A 167 -5.24 5.17 -7.96
N ASN A 168 -5.25 6.49 -8.15
CA ASN A 168 -4.06 7.27 -8.52
C ASN A 168 -3.00 7.23 -7.41
N ALA A 169 -3.40 7.45 -6.15
CA ALA A 169 -2.51 7.39 -5.00
C ALA A 169 -1.86 6.00 -4.83
N LEU A 170 -2.64 4.93 -4.99
CA LEU A 170 -2.13 3.56 -4.94
C LEU A 170 -1.27 3.20 -6.15
N SER A 171 -1.61 3.70 -7.33
CA SER A 171 -0.80 3.51 -8.55
C SER A 171 0.56 4.18 -8.41
N TYR A 172 0.64 5.29 -7.68
CA TYR A 172 1.92 5.94 -7.38
C TYR A 172 2.87 5.01 -6.61
N LEU A 173 2.38 4.19 -5.69
CA LEU A 173 3.18 3.21 -4.95
C LEU A 173 3.80 2.13 -5.85
N THR A 174 3.34 1.97 -7.09
CA THR A 174 3.94 1.00 -8.02
C THR A 174 5.18 1.53 -8.73
N LYS A 175 5.47 2.85 -8.63
CA LYS A 175 6.62 3.47 -9.28
C LYS A 175 7.93 2.82 -8.84
N LEU A 176 8.84 2.71 -9.79
CA LEU A 176 10.16 2.17 -9.55
C LEU A 176 10.97 3.11 -8.65
N ASP A 177 11.41 2.59 -7.52
CA ASP A 177 12.39 3.25 -6.67
C ASP A 177 13.79 2.82 -7.11
N THR A 178 14.59 3.77 -7.59
CA THR A 178 15.95 3.50 -8.06
C THR A 178 16.94 3.31 -6.91
N GLN A 179 16.69 3.91 -5.75
CA GLN A 179 17.59 3.81 -4.59
C GLN A 179 17.54 2.40 -3.99
N ILE A 180 16.33 1.83 -3.84
CA ILE A 180 16.21 0.46 -3.34
C ILE A 180 16.88 -0.56 -4.26
N LEU A 181 16.93 -0.31 -5.57
CA LEU A 181 17.56 -1.22 -6.53
C LEU A 181 19.08 -1.39 -6.32
N ALA A 182 19.73 -0.41 -5.68
CA ALA A 182 21.15 -0.48 -5.36
C ALA A 182 21.43 -1.46 -4.19
N VAL A 183 20.45 -1.66 -3.32
CA VAL A 183 20.57 -2.49 -2.10
C VAL A 183 19.75 -3.78 -2.18
N LEU A 184 18.91 -3.95 -3.20
CA LEU A 184 17.99 -5.06 -3.33
C LEU A 184 18.58 -6.19 -4.18
N PRO A 185 18.72 -7.42 -3.66
CA PRO A 185 19.04 -8.59 -4.46
C PRO A 185 17.99 -8.85 -5.56
N ALA A 186 18.41 -9.51 -6.64
CA ALA A 186 17.51 -9.88 -7.71
C ALA A 186 16.37 -10.80 -7.20
N GLY A 187 15.15 -10.57 -7.68
CA GLY A 187 13.98 -11.40 -7.33
C GLY A 187 13.24 -10.99 -6.04
N ARG A 188 13.78 -10.08 -5.25
CA ARG A 188 13.10 -9.57 -4.05
C ARG A 188 11.95 -8.62 -4.42
N ARG A 189 10.83 -8.72 -3.69
CA ARG A 189 9.65 -7.88 -3.89
C ARG A 189 9.77 -6.60 -3.09
N THR A 190 9.48 -5.48 -3.74
CA THR A 190 9.35 -4.16 -3.09
C THR A 190 7.91 -3.66 -3.10
N PHE A 191 7.00 -4.40 -3.68
CA PHE A 191 5.59 -4.08 -3.79
C PHE A 191 4.76 -5.34 -3.58
N GLY A 192 3.67 -5.20 -2.85
CA GLY A 192 2.72 -6.28 -2.64
C GLY A 192 1.34 -5.79 -2.26
N ARG A 193 0.39 -6.69 -2.29
CA ARG A 193 -0.98 -6.45 -1.86
C ARG A 193 -1.61 -7.73 -1.35
N MET A 194 -2.67 -7.59 -0.59
CA MET A 194 -3.55 -8.70 -0.22
C MET A 194 -4.18 -9.34 -1.47
N GLU A 195 -4.48 -10.62 -1.41
CA GLU A 195 -5.20 -11.30 -2.48
C GLU A 195 -6.57 -10.65 -2.73
N ARG A 196 -7.04 -10.79 -3.97
CA ARG A 196 -8.40 -10.33 -4.27
C ARG A 196 -9.40 -11.18 -3.51
N PRO A 197 -10.45 -10.56 -2.96
CA PRO A 197 -11.54 -11.34 -2.41
C PRO A 197 -12.15 -12.19 -3.54
N SER A 198 -12.44 -13.47 -3.24
CA SER A 198 -13.22 -14.32 -4.12
C SER A 198 -14.57 -13.66 -4.40
N ARG A 199 -15.07 -13.78 -5.64
CA ARG A 199 -16.42 -13.30 -5.97
C ARG A 199 -17.43 -14.05 -5.10
N GLN A 200 -17.95 -13.37 -4.09
CA GLN A 200 -19.12 -13.86 -3.36
C GLN A 200 -20.39 -13.37 -4.05
N PRO A 201 -21.47 -14.16 -4.07
CA PRO A 201 -22.77 -13.69 -4.52
C PRO A 201 -23.14 -12.43 -3.72
N ARG A 202 -23.58 -11.39 -4.40
CA ARG A 202 -24.05 -10.18 -3.71
C ARG A 202 -25.30 -10.53 -2.93
N LEU A 203 -25.19 -10.51 -1.62
CA LEU A 203 -26.35 -10.60 -0.73
C LEU A 203 -26.94 -9.18 -0.60
N GLY A 204 -28.21 -9.00 -0.99
CA GLY A 204 -28.94 -7.75 -0.84
C GLY A 204 -29.42 -7.14 -2.17
N ARG A 205 -30.11 -5.99 -2.07
CA ARG A 205 -30.67 -5.26 -3.22
C ARG A 205 -29.55 -4.87 -4.19
N PRO A 206 -29.70 -5.12 -5.51
CA PRO A 206 -28.75 -4.67 -6.52
C PRO A 206 -28.49 -3.16 -6.39
N ARG A 207 -27.22 -2.76 -6.44
CA ARG A 207 -26.86 -1.35 -6.47
C ARG A 207 -27.24 -0.81 -7.85
N LEU A 208 -28.01 0.27 -7.89
CA LEU A 208 -28.26 0.99 -9.13
C LEU A 208 -26.92 1.52 -9.65
N LEU A 209 -26.45 0.95 -10.73
CA LEU A 209 -25.42 1.58 -11.54
C LEU A 209 -26.10 2.79 -12.19
N PHE A 210 -25.70 4.00 -11.84
CA PHE A 210 -26.08 5.17 -12.61
C PHE A 210 -25.47 4.97 -14.01
N CYS A 211 -26.27 4.48 -14.95
CA CYS A 211 -25.98 4.67 -16.35
C CYS A 211 -25.98 6.19 -16.57
N ARG A 212 -24.84 6.75 -16.94
CA ARG A 212 -24.85 8.07 -17.56
C ARG A 212 -25.68 7.90 -18.84
N SER A 213 -26.85 8.52 -18.88
CA SER A 213 -27.44 8.94 -20.13
C SER A 213 -26.47 9.95 -20.75
N ASP A 214 -26.16 9.73 -22.01
CA ASP A 214 -25.32 10.54 -22.89
C ASP A 214 -25.75 12.02 -22.90
#